data_0cdfca747443809660ff35122775de52
#
_entry.id   0cdfca747443809660ff35122775de52
#
_cell.length_a   1.000
_cell.length_b   1.000
_cell.length_c   1.000
_cell.angle_alpha   90.00
_cell.angle_beta   90.00
_cell.angle_gamma   90.00
#
_symmetry.space_group_name_H-M   'P 1'
#
loop_
_entity.id
_entity.type
_entity.pdbx_description
1 polymer ?
#
loop_
_entity_poly.entity_id
_entity_poly.type
_entity_poly.pdbx_seq_one_letter_code
_entity_poly.pdbx_strand_id
1 'polypeptide(L)'
;MPKNKGLKDYKEMSILSAKPERLILMLYDGALRFLRQAIKGLEEKNLEFAHHNLIRTQNILTELIASLNFDKGGEIALNLFRIYEFMHYTLVQANVKKDPEPARKIYEQIKTLRDSWDAALKDQKKGSGDSGGDKKDSETKGSENGPKKSIELRG
;
A
#
# COMPACT_ATOMS: atom_id res chain seq x y z
N MET A 1 -13.23 19.47 -17.98
CA MET A 1 -12.55 20.30 -17.06
C MET A 1 -11.10 20.31 -17.26
N PRO A 2 -10.66 21.32 -17.88
CA PRO A 2 -9.24 21.46 -18.20
C PRO A 2 -8.34 21.35 -16.98
N LYS A 3 -8.72 21.97 -15.90
CA LYS A 3 -7.92 21.91 -14.70
C LYS A 3 -7.71 20.51 -14.20
N ASN A 4 -8.78 19.77 -14.09
CA ASN A 4 -8.70 18.43 -13.58
C ASN A 4 -7.94 17.52 -14.50
N LYS A 5 -8.06 17.77 -15.76
CA LYS A 5 -7.37 16.96 -16.72
C LYS A 5 -5.85 17.09 -16.60
N GLY A 6 -5.35 18.29 -16.46
CA GLY A 6 -3.92 18.50 -16.30
C GLY A 6 -3.38 17.82 -15.07
N LEU A 7 -4.08 17.96 -13.98
CA LEU A 7 -3.68 17.37 -12.74
C LEU A 7 -3.69 15.85 -12.83
N LYS A 8 -4.70 15.32 -13.48
CA LYS A 8 -4.82 13.89 -13.65
C LYS A 8 -3.68 13.36 -14.49
N ASP A 9 -3.35 14.05 -15.57
CA ASP A 9 -2.25 13.62 -16.43
C ASP A 9 -0.93 13.62 -15.68
N TYR A 10 -0.72 14.62 -14.85
CA TYR A 10 0.51 14.68 -14.06
C TYR A 10 0.59 13.49 -13.11
N LYS A 11 -0.50 13.15 -12.47
CA LYS A 11 -0.53 12.02 -11.56
C LYS A 11 -0.28 10.72 -12.28
N GLU A 12 -0.86 10.56 -13.44
CA GLU A 12 -0.66 9.36 -14.23
C GLU A 12 0.79 9.21 -14.63
N MET A 13 1.40 10.29 -15.08
CA MET A 13 2.79 10.23 -15.47
C MET A 13 3.67 9.89 -14.27
N SER A 14 3.33 10.44 -13.13
CA SER A 14 4.06 10.17 -11.92
C SER A 14 4.00 8.69 -11.56
N ILE A 15 2.83 8.10 -11.68
CA ILE A 15 2.66 6.70 -11.39
C ILE A 15 3.41 5.83 -12.39
N LEU A 16 3.30 6.15 -13.66
CA LEU A 16 3.94 5.35 -14.69
C LEU A 16 5.46 5.38 -14.58
N SER A 17 6.01 6.46 -14.10
CA SER A 17 7.46 6.56 -14.00
C SER A 17 8.00 6.10 -12.66
N ALA A 18 7.13 5.74 -11.72
CA ALA A 18 7.58 5.33 -10.41
C ALA A 18 8.17 3.93 -10.45
N LYS A 19 9.15 3.70 -9.58
CA LYS A 19 9.70 2.37 -9.45
C LYS A 19 8.68 1.46 -8.79
N PRO A 20 8.77 0.17 -9.05
CA PRO A 20 7.79 -0.76 -8.46
C PRO A 20 7.62 -0.62 -6.97
N GLU A 21 8.72 -0.42 -6.26
CA GLU A 21 8.64 -0.29 -4.81
C GLU A 21 7.86 0.95 -4.41
N ARG A 22 8.03 2.00 -5.21
CA ARG A 22 7.34 3.24 -4.94
C ARG A 22 5.84 3.11 -5.24
N LEU A 23 5.52 2.31 -6.27
CA LEU A 23 4.13 2.07 -6.60
C LEU A 23 3.39 1.41 -5.46
N ILE A 24 4.05 0.48 -4.76
CA ILE A 24 3.41 -0.17 -3.63
C ILE A 24 3.08 0.86 -2.55
N LEU A 25 4.02 1.76 -2.28
CA LEU A 25 3.77 2.80 -1.29
C LEU A 25 2.60 3.67 -1.71
N MET A 26 2.52 3.99 -2.99
CA MET A 26 1.44 4.81 -3.50
C MET A 26 0.10 4.09 -3.38
N LEU A 27 0.10 2.77 -3.55
CA LEU A 27 -1.12 2.01 -3.36
C LEU A 27 -1.57 2.06 -1.90
N TYR A 28 -0.64 1.90 -0.96
CA TYR A 28 -0.99 2.02 0.44
C TYR A 28 -1.55 3.41 0.76
N ASP A 29 -0.91 4.44 0.24
CA ASP A 29 -1.37 5.80 0.49
C ASP A 29 -2.77 6.03 -0.08
N GLY A 30 -3.01 5.49 -1.26
CA GLY A 30 -4.34 5.58 -1.87
C GLY A 30 -5.39 4.86 -1.06
N ALA A 31 -5.05 3.66 -0.58
CA ALA A 31 -5.97 2.89 0.23
C ALA A 31 -6.32 3.65 1.51
N LEU A 32 -5.33 4.25 2.14
CA LEU A 32 -5.58 5.01 3.37
C LEU A 32 -6.47 6.21 3.09
N ARG A 33 -6.25 6.88 1.96
CA ARG A 33 -7.06 8.04 1.63
C ARG A 33 -8.51 7.66 1.38
N PHE A 34 -8.74 6.64 0.57
CA PHE A 34 -10.11 6.22 0.29
C PHE A 34 -10.79 5.65 1.52
N LEU A 35 -10.05 4.90 2.32
CA LEU A 35 -10.64 4.29 3.51
C LEU A 35 -11.02 5.36 4.53
N ARG A 36 -10.21 6.40 4.65
CA ARG A 36 -10.54 7.49 5.55
C ARG A 36 -11.84 8.14 5.13
N GLN A 37 -12.02 8.35 3.82
CA GLN A 37 -13.24 8.94 3.33
C GLN A 37 -14.43 8.00 3.53
N ALA A 38 -14.20 6.71 3.36
CA ALA A 38 -15.25 5.73 3.58
C ALA A 38 -15.73 5.75 5.02
N ILE A 39 -14.78 5.78 5.95
CA ILE A 39 -15.12 5.81 7.37
C ILE A 39 -15.94 7.06 7.69
N LYS A 40 -15.51 8.19 7.16
CA LYS A 40 -16.25 9.42 7.38
C LYS A 40 -17.67 9.31 6.83
N GLY A 41 -17.80 8.74 5.64
CA GLY A 41 -19.11 8.54 5.06
C GLY A 41 -20.00 7.66 5.91
N LEU A 42 -19.43 6.59 6.46
CA LEU A 42 -20.19 5.70 7.31
C LEU A 42 -20.63 6.40 8.58
N GLU A 43 -19.75 7.20 9.16
CA GLU A 43 -20.08 7.92 10.37
C GLU A 43 -21.16 8.96 10.15
N GLU A 44 -21.14 9.60 9.01
CA GLU A 44 -22.10 10.65 8.70
C GLU A 44 -23.33 10.12 7.99
N LYS A 45 -23.42 8.82 7.81
CA LYS A 45 -24.54 8.19 7.12
C LYS A 45 -24.68 8.61 5.68
N ASN A 46 -23.58 9.04 5.08
CA ASN A 46 -23.57 9.27 3.66
C ASN A 46 -23.17 7.97 3.00
N LEU A 47 -24.17 7.09 2.86
CA LEU A 47 -23.87 5.69 2.55
C LEU A 47 -23.39 5.48 1.13
N GLU A 48 -23.86 6.28 0.19
CA GLU A 48 -23.39 6.14 -1.18
C GLU A 48 -21.93 6.55 -1.29
N PHE A 49 -21.56 7.64 -0.65
CA PHE A 49 -20.18 8.09 -0.64
C PHE A 49 -19.29 7.04 0.04
N ALA A 50 -19.77 6.48 1.15
CA ALA A 50 -19.03 5.45 1.85
C ALA A 50 -18.84 4.22 0.97
N HIS A 51 -19.90 3.81 0.29
CA HIS A 51 -19.83 2.64 -0.57
C HIS A 51 -18.77 2.80 -1.65
N HIS A 52 -18.82 3.93 -2.35
CA HIS A 52 -17.86 4.16 -3.42
C HIS A 52 -16.43 4.12 -2.93
N ASN A 53 -16.20 4.69 -1.76
CA ASN A 53 -14.83 4.73 -1.24
C ASN A 53 -14.38 3.38 -0.70
N LEU A 54 -15.31 2.60 -0.16
CA LEU A 54 -14.97 1.23 0.25
C LEU A 54 -14.60 0.39 -0.97
N ILE A 55 -15.34 0.55 -2.05
CA ILE A 55 -15.03 -0.19 -3.27
C ILE A 55 -13.65 0.19 -3.80
N ARG A 56 -13.34 1.48 -3.77
CA ARG A 56 -12.02 1.91 -4.23
C ARG A 56 -10.91 1.32 -3.38
N THR A 57 -11.14 1.24 -2.07
CA THR A 57 -10.16 0.63 -1.19
C THR A 57 -10.00 -0.85 -1.51
N GLN A 58 -11.10 -1.53 -1.73
CA GLN A 58 -11.06 -2.94 -2.07
C GLN A 58 -10.30 -3.18 -3.37
N ASN A 59 -10.50 -2.30 -4.34
CA ASN A 59 -9.80 -2.41 -5.60
C ASN A 59 -8.29 -2.26 -5.43
N ILE A 60 -7.88 -1.39 -4.54
CA ILE A 60 -6.45 -1.25 -4.25
C ILE A 60 -5.91 -2.51 -3.60
N LEU A 61 -6.67 -3.10 -2.68
CA LEU A 61 -6.23 -4.35 -2.07
C LEU A 61 -6.05 -5.44 -3.12
N THR A 62 -6.96 -5.47 -4.09
CA THR A 62 -6.84 -6.42 -5.19
C THR A 62 -5.55 -6.19 -5.97
N GLU A 63 -5.20 -4.91 -6.20
CA GLU A 63 -3.96 -4.59 -6.88
C GLU A 63 -2.75 -5.01 -6.06
N LEU A 64 -2.81 -4.82 -4.76
CA LEU A 64 -1.72 -5.24 -3.91
C LEU A 64 -1.53 -6.75 -3.98
N ILE A 65 -2.62 -7.50 -3.99
CA ILE A 65 -2.54 -8.94 -4.13
C ILE A 65 -1.91 -9.31 -5.47
N ALA A 66 -2.32 -8.63 -6.53
CA ALA A 66 -1.79 -8.92 -7.85
C ALA A 66 -0.30 -8.61 -7.96
N SER A 67 0.19 -7.74 -7.11
CA SER A 67 1.60 -7.36 -7.18
C SER A 67 2.51 -8.34 -6.45
N LEU A 68 1.96 -9.30 -5.73
CA LEU A 68 2.79 -10.24 -4.97
C LEU A 68 3.51 -11.20 -5.90
N ASN A 69 4.75 -11.47 -5.55
CA ASN A 69 5.55 -12.43 -6.30
C ASN A 69 5.81 -13.64 -5.40
N PHE A 70 5.05 -14.69 -5.60
CA PHE A 70 5.15 -15.85 -4.71
C PHE A 70 6.43 -16.62 -4.91
N ASP A 71 6.97 -16.57 -6.12
CA ASP A 71 8.22 -17.28 -6.39
C ASP A 71 9.37 -16.68 -5.62
N LYS A 72 9.49 -15.38 -5.62
CA LYS A 72 10.57 -14.72 -4.92
C LYS A 72 10.25 -14.44 -3.47
N GLY A 73 9.02 -14.10 -3.18
CA GLY A 73 8.61 -13.73 -1.84
C GLY A 73 8.32 -14.90 -0.93
N GLY A 74 8.03 -16.04 -1.50
CA GLY A 74 7.83 -17.25 -0.71
C GLY A 74 6.81 -17.09 0.39
N GLU A 75 7.21 -17.41 1.58
CA GLU A 75 6.30 -17.37 2.71
C GLU A 75 5.84 -15.98 3.08
N ILE A 76 6.69 -15.00 2.88
CA ILE A 76 6.31 -13.63 3.18
C ILE A 76 5.19 -13.18 2.24
N ALA A 77 5.31 -13.53 0.96
CA ALA A 77 4.28 -13.19 0.01
C ALA A 77 2.96 -13.90 0.35
N LEU A 78 3.05 -15.14 0.79
CA LEU A 78 1.86 -15.87 1.17
C LEU A 78 1.19 -15.23 2.38
N ASN A 79 1.99 -14.80 3.35
CA ASN A 79 1.45 -14.15 4.52
C ASN A 79 0.79 -12.82 4.17
N LEU A 80 1.41 -12.06 3.28
CA LEU A 80 0.81 -10.81 2.84
C LEU A 80 -0.49 -11.07 2.09
N PHE A 81 -0.52 -12.11 1.28
CA PHE A 81 -1.73 -12.46 0.57
C PHE A 81 -2.87 -12.70 1.56
N ARG A 82 -2.60 -13.45 2.61
CA ARG A 82 -3.62 -13.72 3.62
C ARG A 82 -4.09 -12.46 4.33
N ILE A 83 -3.14 -11.58 4.62
CA ILE A 83 -3.48 -10.33 5.26
C ILE A 83 -4.37 -9.46 4.35
N TYR A 84 -3.99 -9.35 3.09
CA TYR A 84 -4.79 -8.56 2.15
C TYR A 84 -6.16 -9.17 1.93
N GLU A 85 -6.25 -10.48 1.87
CA GLU A 85 -7.54 -11.12 1.71
C GLU A 85 -8.43 -10.89 2.91
N PHE A 86 -7.85 -10.98 4.10
CA PHE A 86 -8.60 -10.71 5.30
C PHE A 86 -9.10 -9.27 5.32
N MET A 87 -8.26 -8.33 4.93
CA MET A 87 -8.66 -6.93 4.87
C MET A 87 -9.80 -6.73 3.88
N HIS A 88 -9.67 -7.33 2.71
CA HIS A 88 -10.68 -7.19 1.69
C HIS A 88 -12.01 -7.72 2.19
N TYR A 89 -12.00 -8.91 2.75
CA TYR A 89 -13.21 -9.51 3.28
C TYR A 89 -13.84 -8.63 4.37
N THR A 90 -13.00 -8.12 5.27
CA THR A 90 -13.50 -7.30 6.37
C THR A 90 -14.16 -6.03 5.85
N LEU A 91 -13.59 -5.43 4.81
CA LEU A 91 -14.17 -4.22 4.25
C LEU A 91 -15.48 -4.52 3.52
N VAL A 92 -15.58 -5.68 2.88
CA VAL A 92 -16.83 -6.07 2.27
C VAL A 92 -17.91 -6.18 3.37
N GLN A 93 -17.55 -6.78 4.50
CA GLN A 93 -18.50 -6.90 5.60
C GLN A 93 -18.87 -5.55 6.18
N ALA A 94 -17.89 -4.67 6.32
CA ALA A 94 -18.17 -3.34 6.82
C ALA A 94 -19.15 -2.61 5.91
N ASN A 95 -19.00 -2.83 4.60
CA ASN A 95 -19.89 -2.18 3.65
C ASN A 95 -21.30 -2.74 3.73
N VAL A 96 -21.41 -4.07 3.85
CA VAL A 96 -22.72 -4.70 3.95
C VAL A 96 -23.43 -4.22 5.20
N LYS A 97 -22.73 -4.16 6.31
CA LYS A 97 -23.34 -3.78 7.58
C LYS A 97 -23.33 -2.28 7.83
N LYS A 98 -22.65 -1.54 6.98
CA LYS A 98 -22.52 -0.08 7.14
C LYS A 98 -21.96 0.26 8.51
N ASP A 99 -20.93 -0.49 8.93
CA ASP A 99 -20.34 -0.36 10.24
C ASP A 99 -18.93 0.20 10.09
N PRO A 100 -18.64 1.38 10.65
CA PRO A 100 -17.31 1.96 10.51
C PRO A 100 -16.23 1.29 11.35
N GLU A 101 -16.62 0.55 12.38
CA GLU A 101 -15.62 -0.03 13.28
C GLU A 101 -14.62 -0.98 12.61
N PRO A 102 -15.09 -1.97 11.85
CA PRO A 102 -14.11 -2.84 11.19
C PRO A 102 -13.24 -2.06 10.22
N ALA A 103 -13.82 -1.05 9.58
CA ALA A 103 -13.05 -0.24 8.63
C ALA A 103 -11.94 0.53 9.35
N ARG A 104 -12.21 1.01 10.55
CA ARG A 104 -11.18 1.71 11.32
C ARG A 104 -10.02 0.78 11.66
N LYS A 105 -10.32 -0.45 11.99
CA LYS A 105 -9.27 -1.40 12.31
C LYS A 105 -8.41 -1.70 11.10
N ILE A 106 -9.04 -1.84 9.94
CA ILE A 106 -8.29 -2.09 8.71
C ILE A 106 -7.43 -0.87 8.38
N TYR A 107 -7.96 0.32 8.63
CA TYR A 107 -7.17 1.53 8.39
C TYR A 107 -5.87 1.49 9.18
N GLU A 108 -5.94 1.13 10.45
CA GLU A 108 -4.73 1.08 11.26
C GLU A 108 -3.77 0.02 10.77
N GLN A 109 -4.29 -1.10 10.32
CA GLN A 109 -3.43 -2.16 9.82
C GLN A 109 -2.73 -1.74 8.53
N ILE A 110 -3.46 -1.08 7.64
CA ILE A 110 -2.84 -0.60 6.40
C ILE A 110 -1.79 0.45 6.72
N LYS A 111 -2.08 1.32 7.69
CA LYS A 111 -1.13 2.35 8.07
C LYS A 111 0.17 1.73 8.57
N THR A 112 0.06 0.68 9.36
CA THR A 112 1.23 -0.02 9.86
C THR A 112 2.06 -0.60 8.71
N LEU A 113 1.39 -1.23 7.76
CA LEU A 113 2.10 -1.78 6.61
C LEU A 113 2.73 -0.67 5.78
N ARG A 114 2.00 0.40 5.60
CA ARG A 114 2.52 1.53 4.82
C ARG A 114 3.77 2.11 5.45
N ASP A 115 3.71 2.31 6.77
CA ASP A 115 4.85 2.90 7.46
C ASP A 115 6.06 1.99 7.43
N SER A 116 5.83 0.69 7.56
CA SER A 116 6.91 -0.27 7.48
C SER A 116 7.55 -0.27 6.10
N TRP A 117 6.72 -0.20 5.07
CA TRP A 117 7.23 -0.19 3.71
C TRP A 117 8.02 1.08 3.43
N ASP A 118 7.49 2.21 3.90
CA ASP A 118 8.17 3.49 3.71
C ASP A 118 9.53 3.49 4.41
N ALA A 119 9.59 2.93 5.61
CA ALA A 119 10.84 2.85 6.34
C ALA A 119 11.85 1.97 5.60
N ALA A 120 11.38 0.87 5.04
CA ALA A 120 12.25 -0.01 4.31
C ALA A 120 12.81 0.66 3.07
N LEU A 121 11.98 1.45 2.37
CA LEU A 121 12.46 2.17 1.20
C LEU A 121 13.48 3.22 1.55
N LYS A 122 13.28 3.92 2.65
CA LYS A 122 14.22 4.94 3.07
C LYS A 122 15.55 4.34 3.48
N ASP A 123 15.48 3.21 4.13
CA ASP A 123 16.66 2.49 4.54
C ASP A 123 17.48 2.08 3.34
N GLN A 124 16.82 1.55 2.35
CA GLN A 124 17.48 1.12 1.16
C GLN A 124 18.11 2.28 0.40
N LYS A 125 17.39 3.39 0.33
CA LYS A 125 17.89 4.57 -0.34
C LYS A 125 19.13 5.10 0.38
N LYS A 126 19.10 5.08 1.69
CA LYS A 126 20.22 5.51 2.49
C LYS A 126 21.42 4.65 2.24
N GLY A 127 21.23 3.33 2.23
CA GLY A 127 22.28 2.42 1.95
C GLY A 127 22.87 2.65 0.58
N SER A 128 22.05 2.95 -0.39
CA SER A 128 22.52 3.24 -1.72
C SER A 128 23.37 4.49 -1.75
N GLY A 129 22.90 5.47 -1.05
CA GLY A 129 23.64 6.72 -1.00
C GLY A 129 24.99 6.51 -0.36
N ASP A 130 25.03 5.76 0.67
CA ASP A 130 26.27 5.48 1.34
C ASP A 130 27.22 4.71 0.50
N SER A 131 26.69 3.77 -0.23
CA SER A 131 27.56 2.93 -0.99
C SER A 131 28.42 3.72 -1.93
N GLY A 132 28.07 4.93 -2.19
CA GLY A 132 28.92 5.75 -2.99
C GLY A 132 30.28 5.83 -2.33
N GLY A 133 30.28 5.90 -1.06
CA GLY A 133 31.51 6.02 -0.32
C GLY A 133 32.23 4.73 -0.13
N ASP A 134 31.75 3.92 0.67
CA ASP A 134 32.43 2.69 0.90
C ASP A 134 31.53 1.57 0.71
N LYS A 135 30.64 1.87 -0.01
CA LYS A 135 29.86 0.83 -0.40
C LYS A 135 30.11 -0.53 0.06
N LYS A 136 31.09 -1.07 -0.16
CA LYS A 136 31.28 -2.39 0.17
C LYS A 136 30.79 -2.90 1.48
N ASP A 137 31.30 -2.56 2.48
CA ASP A 137 30.96 -3.13 3.72
C ASP A 137 29.55 -2.97 4.13
N SER A 138 29.13 -1.81 4.23
CA SER A 138 27.82 -1.61 4.76
C SER A 138 26.76 -2.39 4.05
N GLU A 139 26.70 -2.21 2.81
CA GLU A 139 25.63 -2.81 2.12
C GLU A 139 25.55 -4.29 2.33
N THR A 140 26.61 -4.89 2.54
CA THR A 140 26.58 -6.27 2.70
C THR A 140 25.56 -6.78 3.63
N LYS A 141 25.68 -6.60 4.79
CA LYS A 141 24.78 -7.10 5.71
C LYS A 141 23.52 -6.41 5.90
N GLY A 142 23.59 -5.29 6.29
CA GLY A 142 22.36 -4.60 6.61
C GLY A 142 21.28 -4.86 5.63
N SER A 143 21.58 -4.64 4.45
CA SER A 143 20.51 -4.68 3.50
C SER A 143 19.92 -6.03 3.31
N GLU A 144 20.67 -7.02 3.41
CA GLU A 144 20.06 -8.27 3.13
C GLU A 144 19.06 -8.70 4.09
N ASN A 145 19.04 -8.18 5.20
CA ASN A 145 18.04 -8.58 6.12
C ASN A 145 16.64 -8.20 5.78
N GLY A 146 16.09 -7.31 6.51
CA GLY A 146 14.72 -6.94 6.34
C GLY A 146 14.35 -6.30 5.02
N PRO A 147 14.95 -5.21 4.71
CA PRO A 147 14.51 -4.44 3.56
C PRO A 147 14.52 -5.20 2.26
N LYS A 148 15.53 -5.95 2.08
CA LYS A 148 15.60 -6.70 0.88
C LYS A 148 14.48 -7.65 0.71
N LYS A 149 14.10 -8.31 1.72
CA LYS A 149 12.99 -9.18 1.64
C LYS A 149 11.75 -8.50 1.21
N SER A 150 11.50 -7.35 1.76
CA SER A 150 10.33 -6.59 1.38
C SER A 150 10.31 -6.33 -0.09
N ILE A 151 11.45 -5.95 -0.61
CA ILE A 151 11.51 -5.64 -2.00
C ILE A 151 11.28 -6.83 -2.86
N GLU A 152 11.76 -7.95 -2.44
CA GLU A 152 11.55 -9.14 -3.20
C GLU A 152 10.10 -9.49 -3.34
N LEU A 153 9.30 -9.10 -2.39
CA LEU A 153 7.88 -9.34 -2.51
C LEU A 153 7.32 -8.69 -3.75
N ARG A 154 7.91 -7.58 -4.13
CA ARG A 154 7.46 -6.89 -5.30
C ARG A 154 7.93 -7.59 -6.51
N GLY A 155 9.08 -8.11 -6.40
CA GLY A 155 9.66 -8.88 -7.40
C GLY A 155 9.47 -8.57 -8.77
#